data_b05f9a3405723ffe23f0540193208f1f
#
_entry.id   b05f9a3405723ffe23f0540193208f1f
#
_cell.length_a   1.000
_cell.length_b   1.000
_cell.length_c   1.000
_cell.angle_alpha   90.00
_cell.angle_beta   90.00
_cell.angle_gamma   90.00
#
_symmetry.space_group_name_H-M   'P 1'
#
loop_
_entity.id
_entity.type
_entity.pdbx_description
1 polymer ?
#
loop_
_entity_poly.entity_id
_entity_poly.type
_entity_poly.pdbx_seq_one_letter_code
_entity_poly.pdbx_strand_id
1 'polypeptide(L)'
;LPLVYTLNWNGNFLDVFKTRWSASVMNETKGEKMYYYALGNEFNFNPQWHAYFDWMYSREGVDRKGIITNIVGTDNQAHNAFNAEYMSYVLHVNYRFAPKWNLFAKGMYETASVYKASDEVEKGKYRTAWGYAGGIEFYPMESNLHFFLAYVGRSYKYTDRAKALGEDNFSTHRVSVGFIWQMPVF
;
A
#
# COMPACT_ATOMS: atom_id res chain seq x y z
N LEU A 1 -11.12 26.17 6.13
CA LEU A 1 -11.45 24.75 5.92
C LEU A 1 -10.68 24.26 4.72
N PRO A 2 -9.94 23.14 4.82
CA PRO A 2 -9.29 22.54 3.66
C PRO A 2 -10.36 22.08 2.67
N LEU A 3 -10.20 22.44 1.40
CA LEU A 3 -11.04 21.96 0.31
C LEU A 3 -10.38 20.75 -0.34
N VAL A 4 -11.12 19.67 -0.47
CA VAL A 4 -10.69 18.44 -1.15
C VAL A 4 -11.49 18.26 -2.42
N TYR A 5 -10.80 18.13 -3.54
CA TYR A 5 -11.40 17.78 -4.83
C TYR A 5 -10.97 16.37 -5.18
N THR A 6 -11.93 15.49 -5.45
CA THR A 6 -11.67 14.10 -5.81
C THR A 6 -12.39 13.73 -7.09
N LEU A 7 -11.66 13.11 -8.01
CA LEU A 7 -12.18 12.49 -9.21
C LEU A 7 -11.93 10.98 -9.14
N ASN A 8 -12.98 10.20 -9.34
CA ASN A 8 -12.91 8.75 -9.41
C ASN A 8 -13.47 8.26 -10.74
N TRP A 9 -12.80 7.28 -11.32
CA TRP A 9 -13.26 6.59 -12.52
C TRP A 9 -13.07 5.09 -12.38
N ASN A 10 -14.07 4.31 -12.82
CA ASN A 10 -14.05 2.85 -12.81
C ASN A 10 -14.31 2.32 -14.20
N GLY A 11 -13.50 1.36 -14.65
CA GLY A 11 -13.68 0.65 -15.91
C GLY A 11 -13.74 -0.86 -15.67
N ASN A 12 -14.62 -1.52 -16.39
CA ASN A 12 -14.74 -2.98 -16.41
C ASN A 12 -14.68 -3.45 -17.86
N PHE A 13 -13.72 -4.30 -18.17
CA PHE A 13 -13.44 -4.79 -19.51
C PHE A 13 -13.52 -6.32 -19.55
N LEU A 14 -14.56 -6.83 -20.20
CA LEU A 14 -14.74 -8.28 -20.48
C LEU A 14 -14.67 -9.16 -19.22
N ASP A 15 -15.08 -8.68 -18.06
CA ASP A 15 -15.01 -9.37 -16.77
C ASP A 15 -13.62 -9.87 -16.35
N VAL A 16 -12.64 -9.76 -17.23
CA VAL A 16 -11.24 -10.18 -16.99
C VAL A 16 -10.42 -9.07 -16.35
N PHE A 17 -10.66 -7.83 -16.76
CA PHE A 17 -9.87 -6.67 -16.33
C PHE A 17 -10.78 -5.58 -15.79
N LYS A 18 -10.52 -5.17 -14.54
CA LYS A 18 -11.15 -4.00 -13.92
C LYS A 18 -10.09 -3.00 -13.51
N THR A 19 -10.35 -1.73 -13.72
CA THR A 19 -9.45 -0.66 -13.33
C THR A 19 -10.21 0.43 -12.59
N ARG A 20 -9.55 1.02 -11.59
CA ARG A 20 -10.06 2.14 -10.81
C ARG A 20 -9.02 3.23 -10.76
N TRP A 21 -9.41 4.41 -11.12
CA TRP A 21 -8.56 5.59 -11.09
C TRP A 21 -9.11 6.57 -10.07
N SER A 22 -8.24 7.10 -9.25
CA SER A 22 -8.57 8.13 -8.28
C SER A 22 -7.53 9.24 -8.32
N ALA A 23 -7.98 10.47 -8.34
CA ALA A 23 -7.13 11.63 -8.23
C ALA A 23 -7.74 12.58 -7.22
N SER A 24 -6.95 13.03 -6.25
CA SER A 24 -7.39 13.99 -5.24
C SER A 24 -6.37 15.11 -5.09
N VAL A 25 -6.88 16.32 -4.93
CA VAL A 25 -6.10 17.51 -4.58
C VAL A 25 -6.73 18.10 -3.34
N MET A 26 -5.93 18.35 -2.33
CA MET A 26 -6.34 19.06 -1.13
C MET A 26 -5.53 20.34 -0.98
N ASN A 27 -6.21 21.46 -0.80
CA ASN A 27 -5.60 22.73 -0.44
C ASN A 27 -5.49 22.81 1.09
N GLU A 28 -4.29 22.99 1.58
CA GLU A 28 -4.07 23.24 3.00
C GLU A 28 -4.19 24.74 3.34
N THR A 29 -4.46 25.02 4.63
CA THR A 29 -4.63 26.36 5.17
C THR A 29 -3.38 27.23 5.05
N LYS A 30 -2.22 26.63 4.87
CA LYS A 30 -0.92 27.32 4.71
C LYS A 30 -0.48 27.48 3.24
N GLY A 31 -1.37 27.21 2.28
CA GLY A 31 -1.07 27.37 0.84
C GLY A 31 -0.32 26.20 0.18
N GLU A 32 0.02 25.17 0.92
CA GLU A 32 0.61 23.95 0.37
C GLU A 32 -0.51 23.06 -0.19
N LYS A 33 -0.22 22.38 -1.30
CA LYS A 33 -1.16 21.44 -1.94
C LYS A 33 -0.70 20.03 -1.71
N MET A 34 -1.63 19.19 -1.28
CA MET A 34 -1.45 17.75 -1.25
C MET A 34 -2.04 17.13 -2.50
N TYR A 35 -1.36 16.13 -3.03
CA TYR A 35 -1.80 15.36 -4.18
C TYR A 35 -1.86 13.89 -3.83
N TYR A 36 -2.89 13.24 -4.33
CA TYR A 36 -3.03 11.79 -4.24
C TYR A 36 -3.55 11.25 -5.56
N TYR A 37 -2.85 10.29 -6.11
CA TYR A 37 -3.26 9.56 -7.30
C TYR A 37 -3.19 8.06 -7.00
N ALA A 38 -4.19 7.33 -7.43
CA ALA A 38 -4.23 5.89 -7.31
C ALA A 38 -4.75 5.26 -8.59
N LEU A 39 -4.13 4.15 -8.96
CA LEU A 39 -4.54 3.29 -10.05
C LEU A 39 -4.58 1.87 -9.52
N GLY A 40 -5.78 1.31 -9.39
CA GLY A 40 -6.00 -0.07 -9.00
C GLY A 40 -6.45 -0.91 -10.18
N ASN A 41 -5.79 -2.03 -10.40
CA ASN A 41 -6.12 -2.95 -11.48
C ASN A 41 -6.38 -4.34 -10.90
N GLU A 42 -7.43 -4.97 -11.38
CA GLU A 42 -7.81 -6.34 -11.02
C GLU A 42 -7.87 -7.18 -12.29
N PHE A 43 -7.21 -8.33 -12.25
CA PHE A 43 -7.16 -9.30 -13.33
C PHE A 43 -7.74 -10.62 -12.87
N ASN A 44 -8.85 -11.03 -13.49
CA ASN A 44 -9.53 -12.31 -13.26
C ASN A 44 -9.26 -13.22 -14.45
N PHE A 45 -8.12 -13.92 -14.44
CA PHE A 45 -7.70 -14.74 -15.58
C PHE A 45 -8.59 -15.97 -15.76
N ASN A 46 -8.97 -16.60 -14.66
CA ASN A 46 -9.85 -17.76 -14.58
C ASN A 46 -10.30 -17.97 -13.12
N PRO A 47 -11.16 -18.96 -12.81
CA PRO A 47 -11.62 -19.21 -11.44
C PRO A 47 -10.52 -19.53 -10.43
N GLN A 48 -9.32 -19.89 -10.88
CA GLN A 48 -8.20 -20.25 -10.01
C GLN A 48 -7.22 -19.11 -9.79
N TRP A 49 -7.03 -18.23 -10.77
CA TRP A 49 -6.02 -17.17 -10.76
C TRP A 49 -6.62 -15.79 -10.78
N HIS A 50 -6.29 -14.99 -9.76
CA HIS A 50 -6.62 -13.57 -9.67
C HIS A 50 -5.36 -12.78 -9.34
N ALA A 51 -5.21 -11.62 -9.93
CA ALA A 51 -4.13 -10.72 -9.62
C ALA A 51 -4.64 -9.29 -9.46
N TYR A 52 -3.99 -8.54 -8.58
CA TYR A 52 -4.23 -7.12 -8.36
C TYR A 52 -2.90 -6.41 -8.52
N PHE A 53 -2.90 -5.32 -9.26
CA PHE A 53 -1.76 -4.43 -9.38
C PHE A 53 -2.20 -3.00 -9.08
N ASP A 54 -1.64 -2.42 -8.05
CA ASP A 54 -1.95 -1.06 -7.61
C ASP A 54 -0.72 -0.18 -7.71
N TRP A 55 -0.93 1.01 -8.21
CA TRP A 55 0.03 2.10 -8.17
C TRP A 55 -0.57 3.26 -7.41
N MET A 56 0.24 3.88 -6.55
CA MET A 56 -0.16 5.06 -5.81
C MET A 56 0.96 6.08 -5.77
N TYR A 57 0.56 7.32 -5.87
CA TYR A 57 1.41 8.48 -5.63
C TYR A 57 0.73 9.37 -4.60
N SER A 58 1.47 9.78 -3.59
CA SER A 58 1.02 10.81 -2.66
C SER A 58 2.12 11.83 -2.42
N ARG A 59 1.70 13.08 -2.37
CA ARG A 59 2.54 14.20 -1.98
C ARG A 59 1.88 14.91 -0.82
N GLU A 60 2.59 15.06 0.26
CA GLU A 60 2.10 15.63 1.49
C GLU A 60 2.64 17.03 1.71
N GLY A 61 1.82 17.87 2.32
CA GLY A 61 2.23 19.20 2.74
C GLY A 61 3.16 19.17 3.96
N VAL A 62 3.73 20.32 4.26
CA VAL A 62 4.56 20.54 5.45
C VAL A 62 3.78 20.20 6.73
N ASP A 63 4.45 19.65 7.72
CA ASP A 63 3.93 19.37 9.05
C ASP A 63 2.89 18.24 9.19
N ARG A 64 2.73 17.38 8.17
CA ARG A 64 1.91 16.19 8.33
C ARG A 64 2.74 14.92 8.38
N LYS A 65 2.39 14.05 9.31
CA LYS A 65 2.85 12.66 9.31
C LYS A 65 2.30 11.96 8.07
N GLY A 66 3.15 11.29 7.32
CA GLY A 66 2.78 10.63 6.08
C GLY A 66 1.59 9.69 6.24
N ILE A 67 0.64 9.81 5.33
CA ILE A 67 -0.38 8.78 5.15
C ILE A 67 0.27 7.67 4.36
N ILE A 68 0.98 6.79 5.04
CA ILE A 68 1.35 5.53 4.42
C ILE A 68 0.07 4.73 4.30
N THR A 69 -0.38 4.60 3.10
CA THR A 69 -1.44 3.65 2.80
C THR A 69 -0.98 2.27 3.25
N ASN A 70 -1.77 1.69 4.11
CA ASN A 70 -1.50 0.40 4.72
C ASN A 70 -1.73 -0.73 3.70
N ILE A 71 -0.83 -0.86 2.74
CA ILE A 71 -0.97 -1.82 1.65
C ILE A 71 -0.59 -3.22 2.08
N VAL A 72 0.28 -3.36 3.05
CA VAL A 72 0.76 -4.66 3.58
C VAL A 72 0.71 -4.68 5.10
N GLY A 73 -0.40 -4.23 5.71
CA GLY A 73 -0.59 -4.26 7.17
C GLY A 73 0.52 -3.54 7.93
N THR A 74 0.89 -2.36 7.52
CA THR A 74 2.04 -1.65 8.06
C THR A 74 1.64 -0.66 9.12
N ASP A 75 2.43 -0.61 10.17
CA ASP A 75 2.39 0.51 11.10
C ASP A 75 2.84 1.77 10.37
N ASN A 76 2.01 2.80 10.41
CA ASN A 76 2.31 4.12 9.88
C ASN A 76 3.37 4.81 10.74
N GLN A 77 4.59 4.31 10.71
CA GLN A 77 5.72 4.98 11.32
C GLN A 77 6.50 5.78 10.27
N ALA A 78 5.80 6.61 9.52
CA ALA A 78 6.49 7.62 8.76
C ALA A 78 6.81 8.79 9.68
N HIS A 79 8.01 8.84 10.13
CA HIS A 79 8.56 10.05 10.70
C HIS A 79 8.83 11.03 9.56
N ASN A 80 7.89 11.91 9.29
CA ASN A 80 8.08 12.92 8.27
C ASN A 80 8.62 14.20 8.88
N ALA A 81 9.91 14.19 9.04
CA ALA A 81 10.65 15.45 9.17
C ALA A 81 10.77 16.19 7.82
N PHE A 82 10.23 15.63 6.73
CA PHE A 82 10.48 16.10 5.36
C PHE A 82 9.19 16.39 4.61
N ASN A 83 9.26 17.34 3.70
CA ASN A 83 8.25 17.55 2.66
C ASN A 83 8.32 16.39 1.67
N ALA A 84 7.58 15.33 1.92
CA ALA A 84 7.75 14.06 1.27
C ALA A 84 6.71 13.78 0.18
N GLU A 85 7.16 13.10 -0.85
CA GLU A 85 6.32 12.43 -1.83
C GLU A 85 6.65 10.95 -1.85
N TYR A 86 5.63 10.12 -2.04
CA TYR A 86 5.71 8.68 -2.04
C TYR A 86 5.18 8.12 -3.33
N MET A 87 5.84 7.10 -3.84
CA MET A 87 5.37 6.32 -4.98
C MET A 87 5.42 4.85 -4.61
N SER A 88 4.27 4.17 -4.68
CA SER A 88 4.11 2.78 -4.26
C SER A 88 3.56 1.93 -5.39
N TYR A 89 4.09 0.73 -5.52
CA TYR A 89 3.62 -0.32 -6.42
C TYR A 89 3.31 -1.56 -5.60
N VAL A 90 2.15 -2.15 -5.82
CA VAL A 90 1.73 -3.38 -5.15
C VAL A 90 1.26 -4.39 -6.17
N LEU A 91 1.79 -5.60 -6.07
CA LEU A 91 1.29 -6.77 -6.78
C LEU A 91 0.77 -7.78 -5.76
N HIS A 92 -0.45 -8.26 -5.98
CA HIS A 92 -1.06 -9.30 -5.20
C HIS A 92 -1.57 -10.39 -6.15
N VAL A 93 -1.17 -11.62 -5.92
CA VAL A 93 -1.61 -12.78 -6.70
C VAL A 93 -2.27 -13.80 -5.79
N ASN A 94 -3.44 -14.28 -6.19
CA ASN A 94 -4.15 -15.36 -5.54
C ASN A 94 -4.23 -16.58 -6.47
N TYR A 95 -3.98 -17.75 -5.92
CA TYR A 95 -4.08 -19.02 -6.61
C TYR A 95 -4.93 -20.02 -5.82
N ARG A 96 -6.12 -20.31 -6.32
CA ARG A 96 -7.00 -21.34 -5.77
C ARG A 96 -6.60 -22.70 -6.33
N PHE A 97 -5.73 -23.41 -5.65
CA PHE A 97 -5.21 -24.69 -6.12
C PHE A 97 -6.13 -25.87 -5.81
N ALA A 98 -7.09 -25.68 -4.90
CA ALA A 98 -8.15 -26.65 -4.58
C ALA A 98 -9.43 -25.92 -4.14
N PRO A 99 -10.61 -26.58 -4.14
CA PRO A 99 -11.88 -25.89 -3.87
C PRO A 99 -11.94 -25.15 -2.53
N LYS A 100 -11.20 -25.60 -1.53
CA LYS A 100 -11.17 -25.03 -0.17
C LYS A 100 -9.86 -24.35 0.18
N TRP A 101 -8.92 -24.27 -0.75
CA TRP A 101 -7.58 -23.82 -0.47
C TRP A 101 -7.13 -22.72 -1.43
N ASN A 102 -6.57 -21.67 -0.89
CA ASN A 102 -6.00 -20.55 -1.63
C ASN A 102 -4.57 -20.27 -1.16
N LEU A 103 -3.68 -20.06 -2.12
CA LEU A 103 -2.36 -19.46 -1.87
C LEU A 103 -2.41 -17.99 -2.28
N PHE A 104 -1.73 -17.14 -1.54
CA PHE A 104 -1.54 -15.76 -1.95
C PHE A 104 -0.09 -15.32 -1.79
N ALA A 105 0.32 -14.41 -2.64
CA ALA A 105 1.58 -13.70 -2.55
C ALA A 105 1.36 -12.23 -2.82
N LYS A 106 2.00 -11.35 -2.04
CA LYS A 106 2.01 -9.90 -2.20
C LYS A 106 3.43 -9.39 -2.26
N GLY A 107 3.68 -8.45 -3.15
CA GLY A 107 4.90 -7.67 -3.18
C GLY A 107 4.57 -6.19 -3.20
N MET A 108 5.33 -5.38 -2.48
CA MET A 108 5.26 -3.92 -2.48
C MET A 108 6.64 -3.34 -2.70
N TYR A 109 6.71 -2.31 -3.50
CA TYR A 109 7.88 -1.44 -3.62
C TYR A 109 7.45 0.01 -3.45
N GLU A 110 8.12 0.74 -2.58
CA GLU A 110 7.85 2.15 -2.32
C GLU A 110 9.13 2.96 -2.37
N THR A 111 9.06 4.12 -2.98
CA THR A 111 10.10 5.15 -2.89
C THR A 111 9.54 6.37 -2.18
N ALA A 112 10.37 6.98 -1.34
CA ALA A 112 10.08 8.25 -0.69
C ALA A 112 11.15 9.27 -1.07
N SER A 113 10.70 10.46 -1.44
CA SER A 113 11.56 11.56 -1.88
C SER A 113 11.15 12.87 -1.24
N VAL A 114 12.12 13.74 -1.00
CA VAL A 114 11.86 15.12 -0.59
C VAL A 114 11.59 15.94 -1.85
N TYR A 115 10.41 16.53 -1.97
CA TYR A 115 10.04 17.35 -3.13
C TYR A 115 10.37 18.85 -2.96
N LYS A 116 10.50 19.32 -1.71
CA LYS A 116 10.84 20.71 -1.41
C LYS A 116 12.01 20.74 -0.43
N ALA A 117 13.08 21.37 -0.83
CA ALA A 117 14.24 21.57 0.04
C ALA A 117 13.91 22.52 1.20
N SER A 118 14.52 22.28 2.34
CA SER A 118 14.60 23.19 3.48
C SER A 118 16.06 23.49 3.80
N ASP A 119 16.30 24.33 4.80
CA ASP A 119 17.67 24.71 5.21
C ASP A 119 18.50 23.49 5.65
N GLU A 120 17.84 22.44 6.13
CA GLU A 120 18.48 21.24 6.65
C GLU A 120 18.40 20.03 5.69
N VAL A 121 17.48 20.05 4.71
CA VAL A 121 17.15 18.89 3.89
C VAL A 121 17.06 19.24 2.41
N GLU A 122 17.91 18.62 1.59
CA GLU A 122 17.89 18.76 0.14
C GLU A 122 16.82 17.89 -0.53
N LYS A 123 16.40 18.32 -1.74
CA LYS A 123 15.52 17.51 -2.59
C LYS A 123 16.15 16.18 -2.97
N GLY A 124 15.33 15.17 -3.15
CA GLY A 124 15.72 13.90 -3.72
C GLY A 124 15.22 12.70 -2.91
N LYS A 125 15.50 11.54 -3.44
CA LYS A 125 15.16 10.25 -2.83
C LYS A 125 15.90 10.09 -1.50
N TYR A 126 15.17 9.69 -0.45
CA TYR A 126 15.77 9.43 0.86
C TYR A 126 15.50 8.03 1.39
N ARG A 127 14.48 7.33 0.89
CA ARG A 127 14.10 5.99 1.36
C ARG A 127 13.58 5.12 0.22
N THR A 128 13.86 3.84 0.31
CA THR A 128 13.24 2.77 -0.46
C THR A 128 12.69 1.74 0.52
N ALA A 129 11.48 1.28 0.31
CA ALA A 129 10.88 0.22 1.09
C ALA A 129 10.44 -0.94 0.19
N TRP A 130 10.65 -2.16 0.70
CA TRP A 130 10.16 -3.40 0.12
C TRP A 130 9.26 -4.09 1.14
N GLY A 131 8.08 -4.50 0.70
CA GLY A 131 7.18 -5.33 1.47
C GLY A 131 6.89 -6.61 0.69
N TYR A 132 6.78 -7.72 1.40
CA TYR A 132 6.37 -8.98 0.83
C TYR A 132 5.58 -9.78 1.83
N ALA A 133 4.57 -10.47 1.34
CA ALA A 133 3.74 -11.35 2.13
C ALA A 133 3.40 -12.58 1.30
N GLY A 134 3.20 -13.68 1.97
CA GLY A 134 2.71 -14.90 1.35
C GLY A 134 1.99 -15.74 2.38
N GLY A 135 1.06 -16.55 1.95
CA GLY A 135 0.30 -17.36 2.87
C GLY A 135 -0.63 -18.34 2.22
N ILE A 136 -1.26 -19.12 3.07
CA ILE A 136 -2.26 -20.11 2.72
C ILE A 136 -3.54 -19.82 3.49
N GLU A 137 -4.67 -19.97 2.81
CA GLU A 137 -6.01 -19.82 3.37
C GLU A 137 -6.79 -21.11 3.17
N PHE A 138 -7.55 -21.46 4.19
CA PHE A 138 -8.42 -22.64 4.19
C PHE A 138 -9.85 -22.23 4.49
N TYR A 139 -10.78 -22.63 3.63
CA TYR A 139 -12.21 -22.38 3.69
C TYR A 139 -12.94 -23.71 3.96
N PRO A 140 -13.17 -24.10 5.23
CA PRO A 140 -13.70 -25.45 5.56
C PRO A 140 -15.12 -25.69 5.08
N MET A 141 -15.91 -24.62 4.97
CA MET A 141 -17.31 -24.68 4.54
C MET A 141 -17.57 -23.57 3.51
N GLU A 142 -18.70 -23.64 2.81
CA GLU A 142 -19.23 -22.49 2.05
C GLU A 142 -19.67 -21.32 2.95
N SER A 143 -19.32 -21.40 4.22
CA SER A 143 -19.61 -20.43 5.25
C SER A 143 -18.58 -19.29 5.22
N ASN A 144 -18.97 -18.20 5.84
CA ASN A 144 -18.16 -17.00 6.00
C ASN A 144 -16.95 -17.17 6.96
N LEU A 145 -16.46 -18.40 7.12
CA LEU A 145 -15.32 -18.74 7.97
C LEU A 145 -14.13 -19.14 7.12
N HIS A 146 -12.98 -18.52 7.35
CA HIS A 146 -11.73 -19.02 6.81
C HIS A 146 -10.58 -18.89 7.80
N PHE A 147 -9.65 -19.81 7.71
CA PHE A 147 -8.40 -19.83 8.46
C PHE A 147 -7.26 -19.36 7.56
N PHE A 148 -6.25 -18.74 8.16
CA PHE A 148 -5.07 -18.32 7.41
C PHE A 148 -3.79 -18.51 8.21
N LEU A 149 -2.72 -18.79 7.46
CA LEU A 149 -1.34 -18.71 7.90
C LEU A 149 -0.63 -17.78 6.92
N ALA A 150 -0.03 -16.72 7.42
CA ALA A 150 0.65 -15.72 6.60
C ALA A 150 2.00 -15.34 7.18
N TYR A 151 2.95 -15.09 6.28
CA TYR A 151 4.23 -14.46 6.58
C TYR A 151 4.30 -13.10 5.93
N VAL A 152 4.74 -12.09 6.67
CA VAL A 152 4.90 -10.72 6.21
C VAL A 152 6.29 -10.24 6.56
N GLY A 153 7.00 -9.74 5.58
CA GLY A 153 8.31 -9.13 5.74
C GLY A 153 8.36 -7.73 5.14
N ARG A 154 9.21 -6.88 5.71
CA ARG A 154 9.47 -5.53 5.23
C ARG A 154 10.91 -5.17 5.43
N SER A 155 11.41 -4.36 4.51
CA SER A 155 12.75 -3.81 4.58
C SER A 155 12.70 -2.35 4.16
N TYR A 156 13.28 -1.50 4.98
CA TYR A 156 13.43 -0.07 4.73
C TYR A 156 14.90 0.25 4.58
N LYS A 157 15.25 0.89 3.48
CA LYS A 157 16.62 1.34 3.20
C LYS A 157 16.64 2.84 3.03
N TYR A 158 17.44 3.49 3.83
CA TYR A 158 17.64 4.92 3.80
C TYR A 158 18.94 5.26 3.07
N THR A 159 18.97 6.40 2.39
CA THR A 159 20.20 6.95 1.81
C THR A 159 21.15 7.41 2.90
N ASP A 160 22.43 7.57 2.57
CA ASP A 160 23.43 8.03 3.55
C ASP A 160 23.09 9.42 4.10
N ARG A 161 22.50 10.27 3.27
CA ARG A 161 21.98 11.56 3.68
C ARG A 161 20.88 11.44 4.74
N ALA A 162 19.93 10.54 4.56
CA ALA A 162 18.87 10.32 5.54
C ALA A 162 19.41 9.73 6.84
N LYS A 163 20.42 8.87 6.76
CA LYS A 163 21.12 8.32 7.93
C LYS A 163 21.86 9.39 8.72
N ALA A 164 22.45 10.35 8.05
CA ALA A 164 23.08 11.49 8.70
C ALA A 164 22.10 12.35 9.52
N LEU A 165 20.79 12.27 9.22
CA LEU A 165 19.71 12.92 9.95
C LEU A 165 19.04 12.04 11.01
N GLY A 166 19.64 10.88 11.32
CA GLY A 166 19.18 9.98 12.38
C GLY A 166 18.28 8.83 11.93
N GLU A 167 18.07 8.66 10.62
CA GLU A 167 17.35 7.51 10.09
C GLU A 167 18.25 6.29 9.96
N ASP A 168 17.70 5.09 10.14
CA ASP A 168 18.42 3.84 10.03
C ASP A 168 17.67 2.79 9.20
N ASN A 169 18.43 1.92 8.52
CA ASN A 169 17.85 0.78 7.84
C ASN A 169 17.26 -0.19 8.86
N PHE A 170 16.08 -0.71 8.58
CA PHE A 170 15.51 -1.76 9.40
C PHE A 170 14.69 -2.75 8.59
N SER A 171 14.48 -3.93 9.15
CA SER A 171 13.60 -4.94 8.60
C SER A 171 12.73 -5.53 9.69
N THR A 172 11.51 -5.87 9.33
CA THR A 172 10.56 -6.53 10.23
C THR A 172 10.02 -7.80 9.59
N HIS A 173 9.79 -8.81 10.41
CA HIS A 173 9.22 -10.08 9.99
C HIS A 173 8.13 -10.50 10.95
N ARG A 174 7.01 -10.96 10.41
CA ARG A 174 5.88 -11.43 11.21
C ARG A 174 5.26 -12.67 10.61
N VAL A 175 4.99 -13.65 11.45
CA VAL A 175 4.10 -14.77 11.14
C VAL A 175 2.75 -14.50 11.80
N SER A 176 1.68 -14.67 11.07
CA SER A 176 0.31 -14.48 11.55
C SER A 176 -0.50 -15.74 11.26
N VAL A 177 -1.20 -16.20 12.28
CA VAL A 177 -2.17 -17.29 12.20
C VAL A 177 -3.49 -16.76 12.73
N GLY A 178 -4.57 -17.06 12.06
CA GLY A 178 -5.86 -16.58 12.51
C GLY A 178 -7.03 -17.17 11.73
N PHE A 179 -8.18 -16.68 12.08
CA PHE A 179 -9.41 -16.96 11.34
C PHE A 179 -10.24 -15.69 11.21
N ILE A 180 -11.05 -15.63 10.16
CA ILE A 180 -12.06 -14.60 9.94
C ILE A 180 -13.41 -15.29 9.85
N TRP A 181 -14.34 -14.83 10.66
CA TRP A 181 -15.72 -15.30 10.65
C TRP A 181 -16.66 -14.12 10.47
N GLN A 182 -17.39 -14.12 9.36
CA GLN A 182 -18.42 -13.13 9.09
C GLN A 182 -19.76 -13.69 9.56
N MET A 183 -20.25 -13.21 10.68
CA MET A 183 -21.57 -13.58 11.17
C MET A 183 -22.65 -12.84 10.39
N PRO A 184 -23.69 -13.53 9.91
CA PRO A 184 -24.86 -12.83 9.39
C PRO A 184 -25.50 -12.02 10.52
N VAL A 185 -25.69 -10.74 10.30
CA VAL A 185 -26.49 -9.89 11.20
C VAL A 185 -27.95 -10.13 10.81
N PHE A 186 -28.71 -10.70 11.72
CA PHE A 186 -30.16 -10.88 11.58
C PHE A 186 -30.90 -9.58 11.88
#